data_5cf7a9ddb1708442a5709b79aa944367
#
_entry.id   5cf7a9ddb1708442a5709b79aa944367
#
_cell.length_a   1.000
_cell.length_b   1.000
_cell.length_c   1.000
_cell.angle_alpha   90.00
_cell.angle_beta   90.00
_cell.angle_gamma   90.00
#
_symmetry.space_group_name_H-M   'P 1'
#
loop_
_entity.id
_entity.type
_entity.pdbx_description
1 polymer ?
#
loop_
_entity_poly.entity_id
_entity_poly.type
_entity_poly.pdbx_seq_one_letter_code
_entity_poly.pdbx_strand_id
1 'polypeptide(L)'
;MSWLKQLSSSWKKNQLQRPELQSMFEPPNTGQWVAIDCEMTGLNPKKHHLLSVAAIHINDNRIDTGNGLHLICRPPSMPNRDTIVIHGLRAGDVEQGMSYDEMLALLLPFIDNRPIVGFCPQIDIAFLNPLVKQYMGATLPNEVLDVRRLYALRMHERDPNTPTAAQQLPKILAQYDIPEMGAHDAYNDAVMTAMAFLHVR
;
A
#
# COMPACT_ATOMS: atom_id res chain seq x y z
N MET A 1 6.59 21.60 6.99
CA MET A 1 7.43 20.38 7.21
C MET A 1 8.61 20.78 8.08
N SER A 2 8.93 19.98 9.12
CA SER A 2 10.03 20.30 10.03
C SER A 2 11.37 20.12 9.31
N TRP A 3 12.32 21.05 9.48
CA TRP A 3 13.69 20.99 8.94
C TRP A 3 14.44 19.68 9.29
N LEU A 4 14.10 19.06 10.41
CA LEU A 4 14.61 17.75 10.82
C LEU A 4 14.19 16.62 9.87
N LYS A 5 12.99 16.66 9.29
CA LYS A 5 12.56 15.70 8.25
C LYS A 5 13.36 15.90 6.96
N GLN A 6 13.66 17.13 6.59
CA GLN A 6 14.47 17.42 5.39
C GLN A 6 15.93 16.96 5.54
N LEU A 7 16.55 17.17 6.71
CA LEU A 7 17.90 16.68 6.99
C LEU A 7 17.97 15.16 6.99
N SER A 8 16.98 14.48 7.56
CA SER A 8 16.92 13.01 7.59
C SER A 8 16.70 12.40 6.21
N SER A 9 15.93 13.05 5.35
CA SER A 9 15.72 12.61 3.95
C SER A 9 16.98 12.81 3.10
N SER A 10 17.64 13.95 3.23
CA SER A 10 18.90 14.25 2.52
C SER A 10 20.02 13.28 2.89
N TRP A 11 20.15 12.93 4.17
CA TRP A 11 21.15 11.97 4.63
C TRP A 11 20.87 10.55 4.12
N LYS A 12 19.62 10.10 4.12
CA LYS A 12 19.19 8.81 3.58
C LYS A 12 19.42 8.72 2.07
N LYS A 13 19.15 9.81 1.34
CA LYS A 13 19.36 9.93 -0.10
C LYS A 13 20.83 9.65 -0.50
N ASN A 14 21.79 10.13 0.28
CA ASN A 14 23.22 9.94 0.00
C ASN A 14 23.74 8.51 0.32
N GLN A 15 22.95 7.67 0.98
CA GLN A 15 23.33 6.30 1.33
C GLN A 15 22.56 5.24 0.53
N LEU A 16 21.78 5.64 -0.47
CA LEU A 16 21.03 4.72 -1.28
C LEU A 16 21.95 3.78 -2.07
N GLN A 17 21.68 2.49 -1.97
CA GLN A 17 22.30 1.45 -2.79
C GLN A 17 21.77 1.47 -4.24
N ARG A 18 20.67 2.20 -4.48
CA ARG A 18 19.96 2.35 -5.75
C ARG A 18 19.77 3.84 -6.08
N PRO A 19 20.76 4.49 -6.72
CA PRO A 19 20.70 5.92 -7.04
C PRO A 19 19.50 6.30 -7.93
N GLU A 20 19.01 5.39 -8.75
CA GLU A 20 17.84 5.56 -9.61
C GLU A 20 16.53 5.81 -8.84
N LEU A 21 16.48 5.47 -7.55
CA LEU A 21 15.32 5.68 -6.68
C LEU A 21 15.39 6.99 -5.87
N GLN A 22 16.31 7.91 -6.22
CA GLN A 22 16.46 9.18 -5.50
C GLN A 22 15.22 10.06 -5.56
N SER A 23 14.44 9.99 -6.64
CA SER A 23 13.18 10.73 -6.81
C SER A 23 12.16 10.46 -5.71
N MET A 24 12.16 9.25 -5.14
CA MET A 24 11.28 8.90 -4.02
C MET A 24 11.44 9.81 -2.79
N PHE A 25 12.59 10.47 -2.65
CA PHE A 25 12.90 11.35 -1.52
C PHE A 25 12.60 12.83 -1.80
N GLU A 26 12.14 13.14 -3.00
CA GLU A 26 11.69 14.49 -3.35
C GLU A 26 10.30 14.77 -2.77
N PRO A 27 9.93 16.04 -2.59
CA PRO A 27 8.57 16.38 -2.18
C PRO A 27 7.52 15.81 -3.15
N PRO A 28 6.40 15.29 -2.66
CA PRO A 28 5.36 14.77 -3.51
C PRO A 28 4.71 15.86 -4.36
N ASN A 29 4.29 15.51 -5.56
CA ASN A 29 3.49 16.39 -6.41
C ASN A 29 2.07 16.51 -5.84
N THR A 30 1.51 17.72 -5.88
CA THR A 30 0.13 17.95 -5.46
C THR A 30 -0.83 17.19 -6.36
N GLY A 31 -1.85 16.60 -5.76
CA GLY A 31 -2.89 15.87 -6.50
C GLY A 31 -2.47 14.46 -6.95
N GLN A 32 -1.31 13.96 -6.52
CA GLN A 32 -0.84 12.61 -6.88
C GLN A 32 -0.68 11.74 -5.64
N TRP A 33 -1.25 10.54 -5.70
CA TRP A 33 -1.15 9.49 -4.67
C TRP A 33 -1.00 8.12 -5.33
N VAL A 34 -0.67 7.12 -4.54
CA VAL A 34 -0.70 5.72 -4.95
C VAL A 34 -1.46 4.91 -3.89
N ALA A 35 -2.54 4.24 -4.28
CA ALA A 35 -3.22 3.28 -3.42
C ALA A 35 -2.45 1.96 -3.48
N ILE A 36 -2.20 1.35 -2.31
CA ILE A 36 -1.51 0.07 -2.18
C ILE A 36 -2.33 -0.86 -1.28
N ASP A 37 -2.35 -2.14 -1.66
CA ASP A 37 -2.83 -3.23 -0.84
C ASP A 37 -1.95 -4.46 -1.03
N CYS A 38 -1.80 -5.30 0.00
CA CYS A 38 -0.95 -6.48 -0.02
C CYS A 38 -1.68 -7.71 0.50
N GLU A 39 -1.44 -8.86 -0.13
CA GLU A 39 -1.81 -10.17 0.42
C GLU A 39 -0.62 -10.85 1.07
N MET A 40 -0.85 -11.46 2.23
CA MET A 40 0.20 -12.02 3.07
C MET A 40 -0.24 -13.37 3.66
N THR A 41 0.71 -14.22 4.01
CA THR A 41 0.43 -15.50 4.67
C THR A 41 -0.07 -15.37 6.11
N GLY A 42 -0.20 -14.14 6.62
CA GLY A 42 -0.69 -13.78 7.95
C GLY A 42 -0.14 -12.43 8.39
N LEU A 43 -0.55 -11.92 9.54
CA LEU A 43 -0.37 -10.53 9.93
C LEU A 43 0.97 -10.20 10.64
N ASN A 44 1.82 -11.17 10.91
CA ASN A 44 3.09 -10.94 11.61
C ASN A 44 4.28 -10.94 10.63
N PRO A 45 4.90 -9.79 10.30
CA PRO A 45 5.96 -9.71 9.29
C PRO A 45 7.26 -10.43 9.67
N LYS A 46 7.39 -10.89 10.94
CA LYS A 46 8.54 -11.71 11.37
C LYS A 46 8.33 -13.20 11.14
N LYS A 47 7.09 -13.64 10.87
CA LYS A 47 6.72 -15.06 10.74
C LYS A 47 6.05 -15.38 9.42
N HIS A 48 5.53 -14.36 8.75
CA HIS A 48 4.72 -14.51 7.55
C HIS A 48 5.38 -13.79 6.37
N HIS A 49 4.89 -14.06 5.19
CA HIS A 49 5.47 -13.61 3.93
C HIS A 49 4.45 -12.83 3.09
N LEU A 50 4.96 -11.88 2.30
CA LEU A 50 4.21 -11.20 1.25
C LEU A 50 3.93 -12.19 0.12
N LEU A 51 2.69 -12.24 -0.36
CA LEU A 51 2.24 -13.08 -1.49
C LEU A 51 1.97 -12.25 -2.75
N SER A 52 1.35 -11.09 -2.58
CA SER A 52 1.15 -10.15 -3.69
C SER A 52 1.10 -8.73 -3.18
N VAL A 53 1.31 -7.79 -4.09
CA VAL A 53 1.10 -6.36 -3.88
C VAL A 53 0.44 -5.76 -5.10
N ALA A 54 -0.58 -4.95 -4.87
CA ALA A 54 -1.17 -4.12 -5.90
C ALA A 54 -0.88 -2.64 -5.63
N ALA A 55 -0.71 -1.86 -6.69
CA ALA A 55 -0.50 -0.43 -6.61
C ALA A 55 -1.25 0.27 -7.75
N ILE A 56 -1.97 1.35 -7.44
CA ILE A 56 -2.82 2.06 -8.38
C ILE A 56 -2.63 3.56 -8.20
N HIS A 57 -2.35 4.27 -9.28
CA HIS A 57 -2.21 5.73 -9.24
C HIS A 57 -3.56 6.42 -9.07
N ILE A 58 -3.55 7.44 -8.24
CA ILE A 58 -4.63 8.41 -8.09
C ILE A 58 -4.09 9.77 -8.51
N ASN A 59 -4.69 10.37 -9.52
CA ASN A 59 -4.30 11.68 -10.04
C ASN A 59 -5.52 12.61 -9.95
N ASP A 60 -5.48 13.57 -9.03
CA ASP A 60 -6.65 14.38 -8.64
C ASP A 60 -7.86 13.48 -8.31
N ASN A 61 -8.95 13.59 -9.05
CA ASN A 61 -10.17 12.79 -8.86
C ASN A 61 -10.24 11.54 -9.77
N ARG A 62 -9.12 11.11 -10.35
CA ARG A 62 -9.07 9.99 -11.29
C ARG A 62 -8.23 8.85 -10.74
N ILE A 63 -8.77 7.64 -10.77
CA ILE A 63 -8.09 6.38 -10.44
C ILE A 63 -7.67 5.74 -11.76
N ASP A 64 -6.37 5.49 -11.92
CA ASP A 64 -5.81 4.89 -13.14
C ASP A 64 -5.77 3.36 -13.01
N THR A 65 -6.92 2.74 -13.19
CA THR A 65 -7.05 1.27 -13.12
C THR A 65 -6.44 0.55 -14.34
N GLY A 66 -6.26 1.26 -15.47
CA GLY A 66 -5.71 0.65 -16.70
C GLY A 66 -4.21 0.40 -16.63
N ASN A 67 -3.48 1.13 -15.78
CA ASN A 67 -2.03 1.05 -15.64
C ASN A 67 -1.60 0.63 -14.22
N GLY A 68 -2.51 0.07 -13.43
CA GLY A 68 -2.18 -0.42 -12.09
C GLY A 68 -1.27 -1.65 -12.13
N LEU A 69 -0.50 -1.84 -11.06
CA LEU A 69 0.31 -3.04 -10.85
C LEU A 69 -0.45 -4.06 -10.00
N HIS A 70 -0.33 -5.34 -10.38
CA HIS A 70 -0.67 -6.47 -9.52
C HIS A 70 0.47 -7.48 -9.63
N LEU A 71 1.31 -7.57 -8.61
CA LEU A 71 2.57 -8.31 -8.61
C LEU A 71 2.47 -9.48 -7.65
N ILE A 72 2.48 -10.71 -8.17
CA ILE A 72 2.47 -11.94 -7.37
C ILE A 72 3.91 -12.31 -7.07
N CYS A 73 4.20 -12.59 -5.80
CA CYS A 73 5.55 -12.88 -5.30
C CYS A 73 5.68 -14.34 -4.90
N ARG A 74 6.88 -14.88 -5.13
CA ARG A 74 7.29 -16.17 -4.61
C ARG A 74 7.99 -15.98 -3.25
N PRO A 75 7.34 -16.39 -2.12
CA PRO A 75 7.96 -16.28 -0.80
C PRO A 75 9.13 -17.26 -0.64
N PRO A 76 10.06 -17.02 0.32
CA PRO A 76 11.19 -17.92 0.61
C PRO A 76 10.76 -19.34 1.01
N SER A 77 9.58 -19.47 1.62
CA SER A 77 8.95 -20.75 1.95
C SER A 77 7.48 -20.73 1.53
N MET A 78 7.04 -21.80 0.86
CA MET A 78 5.66 -21.90 0.42
C MET A 78 4.71 -21.98 1.62
N PRO A 79 3.65 -21.16 1.64
CA PRO A 79 2.63 -21.22 2.68
C PRO A 79 1.82 -22.50 2.59
N ASN A 80 1.16 -22.88 3.69
CA ASN A 80 0.22 -24.00 3.69
C ASN A 80 -0.95 -23.70 2.71
N ARG A 81 -1.48 -24.74 2.06
CA ARG A 81 -2.56 -24.62 1.07
C ARG A 81 -3.77 -23.83 1.58
N ASP A 82 -4.12 -24.00 2.85
CA ASP A 82 -5.26 -23.31 3.47
C ASP A 82 -5.06 -21.78 3.53
N THR A 83 -3.84 -21.31 3.64
CA THR A 83 -3.51 -19.88 3.67
C THR A 83 -3.66 -19.22 2.28
N ILE A 84 -3.36 -19.98 1.22
CA ILE A 84 -3.46 -19.47 -0.17
C ILE A 84 -4.92 -19.31 -0.58
N VAL A 85 -5.81 -20.19 -0.13
CA VAL A 85 -7.24 -20.15 -0.47
C VAL A 85 -7.94 -18.88 0.04
N ILE A 86 -7.49 -18.32 1.16
CA ILE A 86 -8.09 -17.12 1.76
C ILE A 86 -7.92 -15.88 0.86
N HIS A 87 -6.80 -15.81 0.10
CA HIS A 87 -6.43 -14.65 -0.72
C HIS A 87 -6.77 -14.82 -2.21
N GLY A 88 -7.57 -15.83 -2.58
CA GLY A 88 -7.94 -16.10 -3.97
C GLY A 88 -6.79 -16.50 -4.90
N LEU A 89 -5.55 -16.48 -4.41
CA LEU A 89 -4.36 -16.87 -5.16
C LEU A 89 -4.27 -18.40 -5.26
N ARG A 90 -3.85 -18.91 -6.43
CA ARG A 90 -3.57 -20.33 -6.61
C ARG A 90 -2.13 -20.62 -6.20
N ALA A 91 -1.89 -21.78 -5.60
CA ALA A 91 -0.54 -22.21 -5.23
C ALA A 91 0.45 -22.11 -6.40
N GLY A 92 0.00 -22.49 -7.61
CA GLY A 92 0.81 -22.39 -8.82
C GLY A 92 1.18 -20.97 -9.22
N ASP A 93 0.30 -19.99 -8.98
CA ASP A 93 0.57 -18.58 -9.29
C ASP A 93 1.66 -18.03 -8.35
N VAL A 94 1.61 -18.43 -7.07
CA VAL A 94 2.62 -18.06 -6.06
C VAL A 94 3.96 -18.76 -6.33
N GLU A 95 3.96 -20.03 -6.74
CA GLU A 95 5.19 -20.76 -7.12
C GLU A 95 5.89 -20.15 -8.33
N GLN A 96 5.12 -19.63 -9.30
CA GLN A 96 5.60 -18.95 -10.50
C GLN A 96 5.77 -17.44 -10.30
N GLY A 97 5.43 -16.93 -9.12
CA GLY A 97 5.57 -15.53 -8.76
C GLY A 97 7.02 -15.05 -8.85
N MET A 98 7.18 -13.76 -9.01
CA MET A 98 8.48 -13.10 -9.08
C MET A 98 9.19 -13.09 -7.73
N SER A 99 10.51 -12.92 -7.73
CA SER A 99 11.28 -12.66 -6.51
C SER A 99 10.91 -11.30 -5.92
N TYR A 100 11.20 -11.09 -4.65
CA TYR A 100 10.98 -9.78 -4.02
C TYR A 100 11.82 -8.67 -4.65
N ASP A 101 13.02 -8.97 -5.15
CA ASP A 101 13.87 -7.98 -5.84
C ASP A 101 13.26 -7.56 -7.18
N GLU A 102 12.72 -8.49 -7.97
CA GLU A 102 11.99 -8.20 -9.20
C GLU A 102 10.72 -7.39 -8.92
N MET A 103 9.97 -7.75 -7.88
CA MET A 103 8.79 -7.00 -7.45
C MET A 103 9.15 -5.57 -7.07
N LEU A 104 10.19 -5.36 -6.27
CA LEU A 104 10.64 -4.03 -5.83
C LEU A 104 11.19 -3.20 -6.99
N ALA A 105 11.83 -3.82 -7.97
CA ALA A 105 12.29 -3.14 -9.19
C ALA A 105 11.14 -2.53 -10.00
N LEU A 106 9.93 -3.09 -9.92
CA LEU A 106 8.72 -2.57 -10.56
C LEU A 106 7.95 -1.64 -9.64
N LEU A 107 7.78 -2.03 -8.37
CA LEU A 107 6.94 -1.33 -7.41
C LEU A 107 7.50 0.04 -7.01
N LEU A 108 8.80 0.12 -6.69
CA LEU A 108 9.39 1.36 -6.16
C LEU A 108 9.38 2.52 -7.17
N PRO A 109 9.75 2.33 -8.46
CA PRO A 109 9.59 3.38 -9.46
C PRO A 109 8.14 3.76 -9.71
N PHE A 110 7.20 2.82 -9.55
CA PHE A 110 5.77 3.10 -9.67
C PHE A 110 5.25 3.95 -8.52
N ILE A 111 5.64 3.65 -7.28
CA ILE A 111 5.30 4.47 -6.11
C ILE A 111 5.94 5.86 -6.24
N ASP A 112 7.23 5.90 -6.57
CA ASP A 112 8.04 7.12 -6.63
C ASP A 112 7.83 8.00 -5.37
N ASN A 113 7.73 9.32 -5.49
CA ASN A 113 7.54 10.24 -4.37
C ASN A 113 6.08 10.42 -3.91
N ARG A 114 5.14 9.64 -4.45
CA ARG A 114 3.70 9.77 -4.14
C ARG A 114 3.40 9.35 -2.70
N PRO A 115 2.53 10.08 -1.98
CA PRO A 115 1.97 9.57 -0.73
C PRO A 115 1.23 8.25 -0.97
N ILE A 116 1.46 7.30 -0.07
CA ILE A 116 0.82 5.98 -0.11
C ILE A 116 -0.52 6.06 0.61
N VAL A 117 -1.56 5.57 -0.04
CA VAL A 117 -2.92 5.43 0.49
C VAL A 117 -3.20 3.95 0.72
N GLY A 118 -3.73 3.59 1.87
CA GLY A 118 -4.12 2.20 2.16
C GLY A 118 -5.24 2.13 3.18
N PHE A 119 -5.82 0.94 3.32
CA PHE A 119 -6.72 0.63 4.42
C PHE A 119 -5.97 -0.14 5.50
N CYS A 120 -5.72 0.49 6.66
CA CYS A 120 -4.80 -0.01 7.67
C CYS A 120 -3.36 -0.24 7.14
N PRO A 121 -2.80 0.68 6.36
CA PRO A 121 -1.56 0.47 5.59
C PRO A 121 -0.32 0.18 6.45
N GLN A 122 -0.41 0.33 7.75
CA GLN A 122 0.67 0.01 8.69
C GLN A 122 1.10 -1.47 8.58
N ILE A 123 0.15 -2.36 8.23
CA ILE A 123 0.42 -3.78 8.04
C ILE A 123 1.24 -3.96 6.75
N ASP A 124 0.77 -3.41 5.63
CA ASP A 124 1.44 -3.48 4.33
C ASP A 124 2.87 -2.93 4.42
N ILE A 125 3.00 -1.74 5.01
CA ILE A 125 4.29 -1.08 5.21
C ILE A 125 5.23 -1.89 6.12
N ALA A 126 4.69 -2.61 7.12
CA ALA A 126 5.49 -3.47 7.97
C ALA A 126 6.07 -4.69 7.22
N PHE A 127 5.40 -5.18 6.18
CA PHE A 127 5.91 -6.23 5.30
C PHE A 127 6.86 -5.67 4.23
N LEU A 128 6.54 -4.53 3.64
CA LEU A 128 7.34 -3.92 2.57
C LEU A 128 8.66 -3.34 3.09
N ASN A 129 8.66 -2.63 4.22
CA ASN A 129 9.85 -1.91 4.70
C ASN A 129 11.10 -2.76 4.95
N PRO A 130 11.04 -3.99 5.49
CA PRO A 130 12.22 -4.86 5.59
C PRO A 130 12.81 -5.20 4.23
N LEU A 131 11.96 -5.50 3.24
CA LEU A 131 12.37 -5.83 1.87
C LEU A 131 12.96 -4.60 1.17
N VAL A 132 12.28 -3.47 1.26
CA VAL A 132 12.75 -2.18 0.71
C VAL A 132 14.09 -1.77 1.31
N LYS A 133 14.26 -1.92 2.63
CA LYS A 133 15.53 -1.60 3.31
C LYS A 133 16.68 -2.49 2.83
N GLN A 134 16.42 -3.78 2.62
CA GLN A 134 17.40 -4.69 2.05
C GLN A 134 17.75 -4.32 0.62
N TYR A 135 16.77 -3.92 -0.20
CA TYR A 135 16.91 -3.64 -1.62
C TYR A 135 17.62 -2.31 -1.92
N MET A 136 17.25 -1.23 -1.21
CA MET A 136 17.75 0.13 -1.50
C MET A 136 18.55 0.79 -0.37
N GLY A 137 18.70 0.15 0.79
CA GLY A 137 19.44 0.69 1.95
C GLY A 137 18.61 1.60 2.87
N ALA A 138 17.39 1.95 2.48
CA ALA A 138 16.47 2.80 3.25
C ALA A 138 15.04 2.22 3.24
N THR A 139 14.21 2.59 4.21
CA THR A 139 12.77 2.30 4.21
C THR A 139 12.03 3.28 3.30
N LEU A 140 10.79 2.95 2.94
CA LEU A 140 9.90 3.85 2.18
C LEU A 140 9.89 5.25 2.82
N PRO A 141 10.22 6.31 2.07
CA PRO A 141 10.22 7.68 2.57
C PRO A 141 8.83 8.34 2.52
N ASN A 142 7.90 7.71 1.82
CA ASN A 142 6.59 8.24 1.46
C ASN A 142 5.72 8.51 2.69
N GLU A 143 4.92 9.56 2.63
CA GLU A 143 3.83 9.77 3.56
C GLU A 143 2.82 8.62 3.41
N VAL A 144 2.25 8.14 4.53
CA VAL A 144 1.28 7.05 4.54
C VAL A 144 -0.06 7.55 5.09
N LEU A 145 -1.10 7.44 4.29
CA LEU A 145 -2.46 7.88 4.56
C LEU A 145 -3.37 6.68 4.79
N ASP A 146 -3.95 6.59 5.98
CA ASP A 146 -4.90 5.52 6.34
C ASP A 146 -6.34 5.99 6.08
N VAL A 147 -7.00 5.39 5.10
CA VAL A 147 -8.40 5.70 4.72
C VAL A 147 -9.35 5.53 5.89
N ARG A 148 -9.14 4.52 6.73
CA ARG A 148 -9.95 4.32 7.94
C ARG A 148 -9.84 5.49 8.91
N ARG A 149 -8.62 6.02 9.09
CA ARG A 149 -8.39 7.17 9.95
C ARG A 149 -8.98 8.46 9.35
N LEU A 150 -8.81 8.68 8.06
CA LEU A 150 -9.40 9.84 7.35
C LEU A 150 -10.93 9.81 7.45
N TYR A 151 -11.53 8.64 7.24
CA TYR A 151 -12.97 8.46 7.42
C TYR A 151 -13.42 8.81 8.84
N ALA A 152 -12.74 8.31 9.85
CA ALA A 152 -13.08 8.59 11.26
C ALA A 152 -13.00 10.09 11.58
N LEU A 153 -11.97 10.79 11.10
CA LEU A 153 -11.83 12.24 11.25
C LEU A 153 -13.00 12.97 10.57
N ARG A 154 -13.33 12.62 9.33
CA ARG A 154 -14.44 13.26 8.58
C ARG A 154 -15.80 13.01 9.22
N MET A 155 -16.04 11.82 9.79
CA MET A 155 -17.27 11.55 10.53
C MET A 155 -17.33 12.36 11.83
N HIS A 156 -16.23 12.47 12.56
CA HIS A 156 -16.18 13.27 13.78
C HIS A 156 -16.37 14.78 13.52
N GLU A 157 -15.87 15.30 12.40
CA GLU A 157 -16.11 16.69 11.97
C GLU A 157 -17.60 16.96 11.68
N ARG A 158 -18.33 15.96 11.14
CA ARG A 158 -19.77 16.07 10.86
C ARG A 158 -20.62 15.96 12.12
N ASP A 159 -20.28 15.02 13.00
CA ASP A 159 -20.93 14.83 14.30
C ASP A 159 -19.93 14.36 15.34
N PRO A 160 -19.54 15.25 16.29
CA PRO A 160 -18.59 14.93 17.36
C PRO A 160 -19.01 13.76 18.26
N ASN A 161 -20.29 13.38 18.27
CA ASN A 161 -20.80 12.24 19.03
C ASN A 161 -20.71 10.91 18.26
N THR A 162 -20.29 10.93 16.98
CA THR A 162 -20.11 9.69 16.21
C THR A 162 -19.00 8.83 16.84
N PRO A 163 -19.29 7.56 17.17
CA PRO A 163 -18.27 6.67 17.67
C PRO A 163 -17.14 6.51 16.66
N THR A 164 -15.92 6.82 17.05
CA THR A 164 -14.71 6.66 16.23
C THR A 164 -14.25 5.19 16.15
N ALA A 165 -15.14 4.24 16.42
CA ALA A 165 -14.84 2.82 16.34
C ALA A 165 -14.29 2.47 14.96
N ALA A 166 -13.24 1.64 14.94
CA ALA A 166 -12.58 1.19 13.73
C ALA A 166 -13.60 0.58 12.74
N GLN A 167 -13.96 1.33 11.71
CA GLN A 167 -14.85 0.83 10.66
C GLN A 167 -14.10 -0.13 9.75
N GLN A 168 -14.78 -1.13 9.24
CA GLN A 168 -14.29 -2.02 8.20
C GLN A 168 -14.49 -1.38 6.82
N LEU A 169 -13.62 -1.72 5.85
CA LEU A 169 -13.70 -1.17 4.49
C LEU A 169 -15.10 -1.32 3.87
N PRO A 170 -15.78 -2.48 3.92
CA PRO A 170 -17.13 -2.64 3.38
C PRO A 170 -18.16 -1.63 3.92
N LYS A 171 -18.06 -1.27 5.19
CA LYS A 171 -18.97 -0.27 5.79
C LYS A 171 -18.69 1.14 5.27
N ILE A 172 -17.42 1.47 5.03
CA ILE A 172 -17.05 2.76 4.43
C ILE A 172 -17.54 2.82 2.98
N LEU A 173 -17.35 1.75 2.22
CA LEU A 173 -17.85 1.65 0.84
C LEU A 173 -19.37 1.83 0.76
N ALA A 174 -20.11 1.11 1.60
CA ALA A 174 -21.58 1.21 1.67
C ALA A 174 -22.05 2.63 2.03
N GLN A 175 -21.31 3.36 2.89
CA GLN A 175 -21.65 4.75 3.26
C GLN A 175 -21.61 5.72 2.08
N TYR A 176 -20.81 5.41 1.06
CA TYR A 176 -20.60 6.25 -0.13
C TYR A 176 -21.16 5.62 -1.41
N ASP A 177 -22.02 4.61 -1.29
CA ASP A 177 -22.58 3.86 -2.42
C ASP A 177 -21.54 3.31 -3.39
N ILE A 178 -20.36 2.95 -2.87
CA ILE A 178 -19.25 2.34 -3.64
C ILE A 178 -19.48 0.83 -3.67
N PRO A 179 -19.54 0.19 -4.87
CA PRO A 179 -19.74 -1.25 -4.96
C PRO A 179 -18.52 -2.01 -4.42
N GLU A 180 -18.79 -3.10 -3.70
CA GLU A 180 -17.74 -4.06 -3.35
C GLU A 180 -17.34 -4.88 -4.59
N MET A 181 -16.02 -4.96 -4.82
CA MET A 181 -15.41 -5.78 -5.87
C MET A 181 -14.65 -6.91 -5.18
N GLY A 182 -14.97 -8.15 -5.43
CA GLY A 182 -14.36 -9.37 -4.88
C GLY A 182 -13.26 -9.15 -3.83
N ALA A 183 -13.62 -9.26 -2.55
CA ALA A 183 -12.72 -9.03 -1.42
C ALA A 183 -11.57 -10.07 -1.40
N HIS A 184 -10.45 -9.71 -0.77
CA HIS A 184 -9.23 -10.51 -0.67
C HIS A 184 -8.52 -10.75 -2.02
N ASP A 185 -8.62 -9.77 -2.90
CA ASP A 185 -7.77 -9.61 -4.07
C ASP A 185 -7.08 -8.26 -3.94
N ALA A 186 -5.76 -8.24 -3.84
CA ALA A 186 -5.00 -7.00 -3.57
C ALA A 186 -5.32 -5.88 -4.57
N TYR A 187 -5.58 -6.21 -5.84
CA TYR A 187 -5.90 -5.21 -6.85
C TYR A 187 -7.28 -4.59 -6.61
N ASN A 188 -8.30 -5.41 -6.37
CA ASN A 188 -9.64 -4.95 -6.06
C ASN A 188 -9.68 -4.14 -4.77
N ASP A 189 -8.97 -4.60 -3.73
CA ASP A 189 -8.89 -3.93 -2.44
C ASP A 189 -8.17 -2.57 -2.55
N ALA A 190 -7.10 -2.47 -3.36
CA ALA A 190 -6.45 -1.20 -3.69
C ALA A 190 -7.37 -0.23 -4.46
N VAL A 191 -8.18 -0.73 -5.43
CA VAL A 191 -9.17 0.09 -6.16
C VAL A 191 -10.25 0.59 -5.22
N MET A 192 -10.84 -0.29 -4.39
CA MET A 192 -11.87 0.08 -3.42
C MET A 192 -11.34 1.11 -2.40
N THR A 193 -10.10 0.92 -1.95
CA THR A 193 -9.41 1.85 -1.05
C THR A 193 -9.20 3.21 -1.73
N ALA A 194 -8.80 3.24 -3.01
CA ALA A 194 -8.66 4.47 -3.79
C ALA A 194 -9.99 5.20 -3.95
N MET A 195 -11.09 4.48 -4.23
CA MET A 195 -12.43 5.05 -4.32
C MET A 195 -12.86 5.67 -2.99
N ALA A 196 -12.72 4.92 -1.87
CA ALA A 196 -13.02 5.42 -0.54
C ALA A 196 -12.19 6.66 -0.19
N PHE A 197 -10.89 6.67 -0.52
CA PHE A 197 -9.99 7.79 -0.31
C PHE A 197 -10.50 9.08 -0.96
N LEU A 198 -10.98 9.03 -2.20
CA LEU A 198 -11.50 10.20 -2.91
C LEU A 198 -12.72 10.83 -2.20
N HIS A 199 -13.45 10.06 -1.40
CA HIS A 199 -14.61 10.54 -0.63
C HIS A 199 -14.23 11.10 0.75
N VAL A 200 -13.11 10.63 1.34
CA VAL A 200 -12.76 10.96 2.74
C VAL A 200 -11.61 11.97 2.89
N ARG A 201 -10.88 12.28 1.83
CA ARG A 201 -9.78 13.26 1.80
C ARG A 201 -10.25 14.70 1.87
#